data_a398af648e285027cbc7f4aeb6f16308
#
_entry.id   a398af648e285027cbc7f4aeb6f16308
#
_cell.length_a   1.000
_cell.length_b   1.000
_cell.length_c   1.000
_cell.angle_alpha   90.00
_cell.angle_beta   90.00
_cell.angle_gamma   90.00
#
_symmetry.space_group_name_H-M   'P 1'
#
loop_
_entity.id
_entity.type
_entity.pdbx_description
1 polymer ?
#
loop_
_entity_poly.entity_id
_entity_poly.type
_entity_poly.pdbx_seq_one_letter_code
_entity_poly.pdbx_strand_id
1 'polypeptide(L)'
;MAASNTTQAHLRAPSFASRIVGPVRARVRFALALVWIIFCYVVIRAVSLAGLFSVPLSARLRLAVSLTWAKGVGRIIGMRLILHGKLPEPPFFLVMNHIAWHDFYALCSFLKDGVGVVEQPIHGIPLIGTLVAGIDPIFVRRVKDDTPRVRELMVKAIQEGKNVVMAPETPETTLRRGTGVRRFRGGLLDAAVIMQKPIHYMSFTYRTPQGYPPPSKVLVFGPNPFLPTRDGKIPESEYKMYERQTFMQHLLKLLALPYFEVIATCAPEPILADDRIDLADRLREAVERIFTPIE
;
A
#
# COMPACT_ATOMS: atom_id res chain seq x y z
N MET A 1 0.43 -34.14 -29.95
CA MET A 1 1.36 -33.08 -30.36
C MET A 1 0.52 -31.87 -30.81
N ALA A 2 0.34 -30.87 -29.97
CA ALA A 2 -0.28 -29.61 -30.33
C ALA A 2 0.65 -28.54 -29.80
N ALA A 3 1.29 -27.83 -30.73
CA ALA A 3 2.27 -26.78 -30.46
C ALA A 3 1.60 -25.59 -29.80
N SER A 4 2.14 -25.19 -28.66
CA SER A 4 1.81 -23.96 -27.98
C SER A 4 2.33 -22.75 -28.79
N ASN A 5 1.46 -22.12 -29.55
CA ASN A 5 1.71 -20.79 -30.11
C ASN A 5 1.58 -19.75 -29.00
N THR A 6 2.61 -19.54 -28.24
CA THR A 6 2.74 -18.35 -27.37
C THR A 6 3.14 -17.19 -28.26
N THR A 7 2.16 -16.44 -28.71
CA THR A 7 2.32 -15.23 -29.50
C THR A 7 3.07 -14.20 -28.65
N GLN A 8 4.34 -14.01 -28.91
CA GLN A 8 5.10 -12.86 -28.42
C GLN A 8 4.42 -11.61 -28.98
N ALA A 9 3.67 -10.92 -28.15
CA ALA A 9 3.17 -9.60 -28.44
C ALA A 9 4.37 -8.66 -28.58
N HIS A 10 4.81 -8.41 -29.81
CA HIS A 10 5.83 -7.43 -30.11
C HIS A 10 5.45 -6.11 -29.47
N LEU A 11 6.22 -5.67 -28.49
CA LEU A 11 6.13 -4.33 -27.92
C LEU A 11 6.35 -3.33 -29.07
N ARG A 12 5.30 -2.76 -29.59
CA ARG A 12 5.39 -1.66 -30.56
C ARG A 12 6.19 -0.54 -29.91
N ALA A 13 7.24 -0.10 -30.60
CA ALA A 13 8.02 1.05 -30.15
C ALA A 13 7.08 2.22 -29.81
N PRO A 14 7.33 2.95 -28.71
CA PRO A 14 6.47 4.05 -28.29
C PRO A 14 6.33 5.05 -29.44
N SER A 15 5.10 5.44 -29.76
CA SER A 15 4.81 6.39 -30.84
C SER A 15 5.51 7.74 -30.54
N PHE A 16 5.81 8.53 -31.57
CA PHE A 16 6.40 9.86 -31.42
C PHE A 16 5.59 10.72 -30.44
N ALA A 17 4.26 10.66 -30.51
CA ALA A 17 3.36 11.35 -29.59
C ALA A 17 3.56 10.90 -28.14
N SER A 18 3.79 9.60 -27.86
CA SER A 18 4.00 9.10 -26.50
C SER A 18 5.34 9.55 -25.91
N ARG A 19 6.36 9.80 -26.74
CA ARG A 19 7.67 10.29 -26.31
C ARG A 19 7.63 11.74 -25.82
N ILE A 20 6.72 12.57 -26.33
CA ILE A 20 6.56 13.98 -25.91
C ILE A 20 5.51 14.11 -24.82
N VAL A 21 4.35 13.48 -24.99
CA VAL A 21 3.21 13.61 -24.08
C VAL A 21 3.52 13.02 -22.69
N GLY A 22 4.26 11.91 -22.64
CA GLY A 22 4.63 11.28 -21.36
C GLY A 22 5.41 12.20 -20.41
N PRO A 23 6.56 12.77 -20.85
CA PRO A 23 7.34 13.68 -20.01
C PRO A 23 6.61 14.96 -19.61
N VAL A 24 5.78 15.53 -20.50
CA VAL A 24 4.94 16.70 -20.17
C VAL A 24 3.93 16.34 -19.10
N ARG A 25 3.19 15.23 -19.28
CA ARG A 25 2.25 14.71 -18.29
C ARG A 25 2.91 14.49 -16.94
N ALA A 26 4.11 13.88 -16.91
CA ALA A 26 4.84 13.63 -15.67
C ALA A 26 5.14 14.92 -14.90
N ARG A 27 5.62 15.97 -15.59
CA ARG A 27 5.91 17.27 -14.96
C ARG A 27 4.65 17.96 -14.45
N VAL A 28 3.59 17.97 -15.25
CA VAL A 28 2.29 18.56 -14.85
C VAL A 28 1.72 17.83 -13.63
N ARG A 29 1.69 16.50 -13.65
CA ARG A 29 1.21 15.70 -12.49
C ARG A 29 2.08 15.87 -11.26
N PHE A 30 3.39 15.97 -11.44
CA PHE A 30 4.32 16.24 -10.34
C PHE A 30 4.01 17.57 -9.66
N ALA A 31 3.87 18.64 -10.48
CA ALA A 31 3.52 19.97 -9.97
C ALA A 31 2.15 19.96 -9.27
N LEU A 32 1.13 19.33 -9.88
CA LEU A 32 -0.20 19.19 -9.29
C LEU A 32 -0.17 18.40 -7.97
N ALA A 33 0.59 17.30 -7.90
CA ALA A 33 0.74 16.52 -6.68
C ALA A 33 1.41 17.33 -5.56
N LEU A 34 2.46 18.10 -5.90
CA LEU A 34 3.14 18.96 -4.93
C LEU A 34 2.19 20.04 -4.38
N VAL A 35 1.49 20.76 -5.26
CA VAL A 35 0.50 21.77 -4.86
C VAL A 35 -0.59 21.14 -3.99
N TRP A 36 -1.10 19.98 -4.36
CA TRP A 36 -2.12 19.26 -3.62
C TRP A 36 -1.64 18.82 -2.23
N ILE A 37 -0.42 18.29 -2.13
CA ILE A 37 0.19 17.90 -0.84
C ILE A 37 0.34 19.13 0.06
N ILE A 38 0.88 20.25 -0.46
CA ILE A 38 1.06 21.49 0.30
C ILE A 38 -0.28 22.04 0.76
N PHE A 39 -1.27 22.09 -0.11
CA PHE A 39 -2.62 22.54 0.23
C PHE A 39 -3.21 21.71 1.37
N CYS A 40 -3.24 20.38 1.22
CA CYS A 40 -3.76 19.50 2.27
C CYS A 40 -2.95 19.59 3.57
N TYR A 41 -1.63 19.79 3.49
CA TYR A 41 -0.79 20.01 4.66
C TYR A 41 -1.18 21.29 5.41
N VAL A 42 -1.38 22.41 4.70
CA VAL A 42 -1.84 23.67 5.31
C VAL A 42 -3.20 23.50 5.96
N VAL A 43 -4.13 22.83 5.27
CA VAL A 43 -5.48 22.56 5.79
C VAL A 43 -5.43 21.69 7.05
N ILE A 44 -4.64 20.60 7.07
CA ILE A 44 -4.56 19.72 8.24
C ILE A 44 -3.90 20.44 9.43
N ARG A 45 -2.94 21.35 9.18
CA ARG A 45 -2.35 22.20 10.23
C ARG A 45 -3.38 23.16 10.81
N ALA A 46 -4.16 23.82 9.95
CA ALA A 46 -5.25 24.70 10.39
C ALA A 46 -6.32 23.95 11.19
N VAL A 47 -6.75 22.79 10.71
CA VAL A 47 -7.71 21.91 11.40
C VAL A 47 -7.16 21.42 12.74
N SER A 48 -5.87 21.20 12.86
CA SER A 48 -5.26 20.78 14.12
C SER A 48 -5.39 21.85 15.21
N LEU A 49 -5.47 23.13 14.84
CA LEU A 49 -5.75 24.23 15.79
C LEU A 49 -7.18 24.14 16.36
N ALA A 50 -8.13 23.56 15.64
CA ALA A 50 -9.48 23.32 16.16
C ALA A 50 -9.48 22.34 17.35
N GLY A 51 -8.42 21.58 17.53
CA GLY A 51 -8.21 20.73 18.72
C GLY A 51 -8.12 21.52 20.03
N LEU A 52 -7.83 22.82 19.97
CA LEU A 52 -7.86 23.71 21.13
C LEU A 52 -9.30 23.91 21.66
N PHE A 53 -10.31 23.70 20.81
CA PHE A 53 -11.72 23.84 21.15
C PHE A 53 -12.45 22.51 21.28
N SER A 54 -12.11 21.53 20.43
CA SER A 54 -12.73 20.21 20.43
C SER A 54 -11.81 19.15 19.85
N VAL A 55 -11.28 18.28 20.69
CA VAL A 55 -10.40 17.16 20.29
C VAL A 55 -11.11 16.17 19.35
N PRO A 56 -12.38 15.72 19.62
CA PRO A 56 -13.07 14.81 18.71
C PRO A 56 -13.34 15.40 17.33
N LEU A 57 -13.71 16.70 17.26
CA LEU A 57 -13.94 17.37 15.98
C LEU A 57 -12.63 17.48 15.18
N SER A 58 -11.55 17.89 15.81
CA SER A 58 -10.24 17.98 15.17
C SER A 58 -9.79 16.63 14.63
N ALA A 59 -9.97 15.53 15.37
CA ALA A 59 -9.63 14.19 14.93
C ALA A 59 -10.43 13.77 13.67
N ARG A 60 -11.75 13.99 13.67
CA ARG A 60 -12.61 13.71 12.50
C ARG A 60 -12.20 14.52 11.27
N LEU A 61 -11.94 15.81 11.45
CA LEU A 61 -11.53 16.69 10.35
C LEU A 61 -10.15 16.30 9.80
N ARG A 62 -9.18 15.96 10.66
CA ARG A 62 -7.86 15.47 10.22
C ARG A 62 -7.98 14.20 9.41
N LEU A 63 -8.79 13.23 9.85
CA LEU A 63 -9.06 12.02 9.10
C LEU A 63 -9.65 12.34 7.72
N ALA A 64 -10.67 13.22 7.67
CA ALA A 64 -11.30 13.61 6.41
C ALA A 64 -10.31 14.28 5.44
N VAL A 65 -9.47 15.19 5.93
CA VAL A 65 -8.42 15.84 5.13
C VAL A 65 -7.42 14.80 4.61
N SER A 66 -6.96 13.89 5.46
CA SER A 66 -5.96 12.87 5.09
C SER A 66 -6.50 11.87 4.07
N LEU A 67 -7.73 11.41 4.22
CA LEU A 67 -8.37 10.56 3.22
C LEU A 67 -8.60 11.31 1.89
N THR A 68 -8.99 12.58 1.96
CA THR A 68 -9.16 13.43 0.77
C THR A 68 -7.82 13.64 0.06
N TRP A 69 -6.76 13.90 0.83
CA TRP A 69 -5.40 13.98 0.30
C TRP A 69 -5.00 12.70 -0.43
N ALA A 70 -5.15 11.55 0.22
CA ALA A 70 -4.76 10.26 -0.37
C ALA A 70 -5.52 9.97 -1.67
N LYS A 71 -6.85 10.17 -1.69
CA LYS A 71 -7.68 10.02 -2.89
C LYS A 71 -7.28 10.98 -4.00
N GLY A 72 -6.95 12.23 -3.65
CA GLY A 72 -6.49 13.24 -4.59
C GLY A 72 -5.15 12.86 -5.24
N VAL A 73 -4.17 12.42 -4.42
CA VAL A 73 -2.89 11.91 -4.94
C VAL A 73 -3.12 10.73 -5.88
N GLY A 74 -3.93 9.74 -5.49
CA GLY A 74 -4.26 8.60 -6.33
C GLY A 74 -4.78 9.01 -7.71
N ARG A 75 -5.71 9.99 -7.76
CA ARG A 75 -6.24 10.52 -9.04
C ARG A 75 -5.17 11.26 -9.86
N ILE A 76 -4.36 12.10 -9.21
CA ILE A 76 -3.31 12.88 -9.88
C ILE A 76 -2.28 11.96 -10.51
N ILE A 77 -1.86 10.89 -9.83
CA ILE A 77 -0.89 9.93 -10.38
C ILE A 77 -1.50 9.03 -11.46
N GLY A 78 -2.80 9.12 -11.70
CA GLY A 78 -3.50 8.37 -12.74
C GLY A 78 -3.95 6.97 -12.31
N MET A 79 -4.13 6.73 -11.02
CA MET A 79 -4.61 5.47 -10.47
C MET A 79 -6.09 5.27 -10.75
N ARG A 80 -6.44 4.12 -11.30
CA ARG A 80 -7.81 3.62 -11.47
C ARG A 80 -8.02 2.42 -10.57
N LEU A 81 -9.11 2.42 -9.82
CA LEU A 81 -9.40 1.38 -8.83
C LEU A 81 -10.49 0.46 -9.35
N ILE A 82 -10.24 -0.84 -9.25
CA ILE A 82 -11.19 -1.90 -9.57
C ILE A 82 -11.31 -2.78 -8.33
N LEU A 83 -12.52 -2.96 -7.82
CA LEU A 83 -12.79 -3.82 -6.68
C LEU A 83 -13.60 -5.05 -7.15
N HIS A 84 -13.03 -6.22 -6.93
CA HIS A 84 -13.71 -7.51 -7.08
C HIS A 84 -14.10 -8.05 -5.70
N GLY A 85 -15.33 -8.51 -5.57
CA GLY A 85 -15.90 -8.93 -4.29
C GLY A 85 -16.43 -7.75 -3.46
N LYS A 86 -16.65 -7.97 -2.18
CA LYS A 86 -17.17 -6.98 -1.24
C LYS A 86 -16.21 -6.83 -0.05
N LEU A 87 -16.06 -5.61 0.42
CA LEU A 87 -15.38 -5.38 1.71
C LEU A 87 -16.21 -5.97 2.85
N PRO A 88 -15.56 -6.51 3.88
CA PRO A 88 -16.26 -7.02 5.06
C PRO A 88 -17.00 -5.90 5.82
N GLU A 89 -17.98 -6.30 6.62
CA GLU A 89 -18.67 -5.38 7.52
C GLU A 89 -17.81 -5.04 8.75
N PRO A 90 -17.69 -3.75 9.11
CA PRO A 90 -16.91 -3.34 10.28
C PRO A 90 -17.46 -3.89 11.61
N PRO A 91 -16.60 -4.08 12.62
CA PRO A 91 -15.13 -3.99 12.59
C PRO A 91 -14.46 -5.30 12.16
N PHE A 92 -13.42 -5.23 11.37
CA PHE A 92 -12.70 -6.40 10.86
C PHE A 92 -11.18 -6.23 10.91
N PHE A 93 -10.48 -7.37 10.92
CA PHE A 93 -9.08 -7.47 10.51
C PHE A 93 -9.00 -7.78 9.02
N LEU A 94 -8.16 -7.06 8.28
CA LEU A 94 -7.91 -7.28 6.85
C LEU A 94 -6.42 -7.40 6.58
N VAL A 95 -6.05 -8.46 5.88
CA VAL A 95 -4.68 -8.72 5.44
C VAL A 95 -4.58 -8.62 3.92
N MET A 96 -3.47 -8.09 3.43
CA MET A 96 -3.18 -8.00 2.00
C MET A 96 -1.70 -8.21 1.68
N ASN A 97 -1.39 -8.50 0.41
CA ASN A 97 -0.04 -8.40 -0.11
C ASN A 97 0.36 -6.92 -0.28
N HIS A 98 1.68 -6.65 -0.33
CA HIS A 98 2.22 -5.29 -0.48
C HIS A 98 3.19 -5.23 -1.65
N ILE A 99 2.77 -4.58 -2.73
CA ILE A 99 3.54 -4.50 -3.97
C ILE A 99 4.28 -3.16 -4.08
N ALA A 100 3.58 -2.05 -3.76
CA ALA A 100 4.11 -0.73 -4.04
C ALA A 100 3.62 0.32 -3.01
N TRP A 101 4.36 1.42 -2.90
CA TRP A 101 4.02 2.51 -1.97
C TRP A 101 2.63 3.14 -2.24
N HIS A 102 2.12 3.02 -3.45
CA HIS A 102 0.80 3.54 -3.80
C HIS A 102 -0.36 2.61 -3.40
N ASP A 103 -0.10 1.40 -2.87
CA ASP A 103 -1.11 0.55 -2.20
C ASP A 103 -1.83 1.32 -1.09
N PHE A 104 -1.09 2.20 -0.39
CA PHE A 104 -1.64 3.08 0.63
C PHE A 104 -2.78 3.97 0.10
N TYR A 105 -2.60 4.59 -1.06
CA TYR A 105 -3.63 5.45 -1.65
C TYR A 105 -4.84 4.66 -2.15
N ALA A 106 -4.61 3.43 -2.62
CA ALA A 106 -5.69 2.52 -2.99
C ALA A 106 -6.51 2.14 -1.76
N LEU A 107 -5.87 1.72 -0.66
CA LEU A 107 -6.55 1.42 0.60
C LEU A 107 -7.37 2.59 1.13
N CYS A 108 -6.79 3.79 1.20
CA CYS A 108 -7.50 5.00 1.62
C CYS A 108 -8.71 5.36 0.73
N SER A 109 -8.75 4.81 -0.48
CA SER A 109 -9.87 5.02 -1.40
C SER A 109 -11.00 4.03 -1.19
N PHE A 110 -10.70 2.81 -0.77
CA PHE A 110 -11.68 1.77 -0.47
C PHE A 110 -12.22 1.89 0.96
N LEU A 111 -11.36 2.20 1.93
CA LEU A 111 -11.71 2.21 3.35
C LEU A 111 -12.07 3.63 3.82
N LYS A 112 -13.20 3.75 4.50
CA LYS A 112 -13.65 5.03 5.08
C LYS A 112 -13.15 5.20 6.53
N ASP A 113 -13.16 4.11 7.30
CA ASP A 113 -12.80 4.07 8.71
C ASP A 113 -11.89 2.85 8.95
N GLY A 114 -10.57 3.06 8.82
CA GLY A 114 -9.62 1.97 9.02
C GLY A 114 -8.31 2.48 9.59
N VAL A 115 -7.78 1.72 10.52
CA VAL A 115 -6.46 1.93 11.10
C VAL A 115 -5.46 1.07 10.32
N GLY A 116 -4.58 1.71 9.56
CA GLY A 116 -3.48 1.04 8.87
C GLY A 116 -2.32 0.76 9.84
N VAL A 117 -1.72 -0.41 9.72
CA VAL A 117 -0.43 -0.71 10.38
C VAL A 117 0.70 -0.23 9.47
N VAL A 118 1.44 0.80 9.90
CA VAL A 118 2.38 1.56 9.06
C VAL A 118 3.75 1.62 9.72
N GLU A 119 4.81 1.53 8.93
CA GLU A 119 6.19 1.63 9.42
C GLU A 119 6.52 3.03 9.94
N GLN A 120 7.14 3.11 11.13
CA GLN A 120 7.48 4.34 11.84
C GLN A 120 8.24 5.39 11.00
N PRO A 121 9.24 5.05 10.15
CA PRO A 121 9.99 6.03 9.36
C PRO A 121 9.12 6.92 8.46
N ILE A 122 7.95 6.47 8.04
CA ILE A 122 7.02 7.26 7.21
C ILE A 122 6.57 8.53 7.93
N HIS A 123 6.47 8.50 9.26
CA HIS A 123 6.13 9.69 10.06
C HIS A 123 7.16 10.82 9.90
N GLY A 124 8.43 10.50 9.66
CA GLY A 124 9.53 11.47 9.48
C GLY A 124 9.58 12.14 8.10
N ILE A 125 8.76 11.72 7.13
CA ILE A 125 8.77 12.32 5.80
C ILE A 125 8.11 13.70 5.84
N PRO A 126 8.81 14.79 5.44
CA PRO A 126 8.25 16.13 5.47
C PRO A 126 6.90 16.21 4.72
N LEU A 127 5.96 16.96 5.25
CA LEU A 127 4.56 17.13 4.80
C LEU A 127 3.75 15.82 4.84
N ILE A 128 4.25 14.75 4.22
CA ILE A 128 3.56 13.45 4.08
C ILE A 128 3.34 12.80 5.45
N GLY A 129 4.34 12.82 6.33
CA GLY A 129 4.22 12.22 7.67
C GLY A 129 3.06 12.81 8.47
N THR A 130 2.84 14.13 8.38
CA THR A 130 1.70 14.80 9.03
C THR A 130 0.36 14.35 8.44
N LEU A 131 0.30 14.21 7.11
CA LEU A 131 -0.91 13.77 6.41
C LEU A 131 -1.22 12.29 6.68
N VAL A 132 -0.19 11.44 6.76
CA VAL A 132 -0.34 10.03 7.17
C VAL A 132 -0.78 9.94 8.64
N ALA A 133 -0.19 10.73 9.54
CA ALA A 133 -0.58 10.75 10.94
C ALA A 133 -2.05 11.18 11.16
N GLY A 134 -2.63 11.95 10.24
CA GLY A 134 -4.03 12.35 10.32
C GLY A 134 -5.04 11.20 10.12
N ILE A 135 -4.61 10.05 9.60
CA ILE A 135 -5.41 8.81 9.51
C ILE A 135 -5.37 8.03 10.84
N ASP A 136 -4.55 8.47 11.78
CA ASP A 136 -4.33 7.80 13.07
C ASP A 136 -3.85 6.34 12.93
N PRO A 137 -2.78 6.06 12.15
CA PRO A 137 -2.31 4.71 11.93
C PRO A 137 -1.57 4.17 13.17
N ILE A 138 -1.50 2.85 13.28
CA ILE A 138 -0.62 2.17 14.24
C ILE A 138 0.79 2.14 13.65
N PHE A 139 1.67 3.00 14.15
CA PHE A 139 3.07 3.00 13.74
C PHE A 139 3.83 1.83 14.38
N VAL A 140 4.54 1.06 13.53
CA VAL A 140 5.34 -0.10 13.94
C VAL A 140 6.81 0.23 13.83
N ARG A 141 7.57 -0.07 14.88
CA ARG A 141 9.03 -0.07 14.88
C ARG A 141 9.54 -1.50 14.64
N ARG A 142 10.63 -1.64 13.89
CA ARG A 142 11.24 -2.96 13.62
C ARG A 142 12.12 -3.45 14.78
N VAL A 143 11.63 -3.35 16.01
CA VAL A 143 12.28 -3.84 17.22
C VAL A 143 11.43 -4.94 17.86
N LYS A 144 12.09 -5.92 18.48
CA LYS A 144 11.37 -7.08 19.08
C LYS A 144 10.33 -6.66 20.12
N ASP A 145 10.61 -5.59 20.84
CA ASP A 145 9.79 -5.15 21.97
C ASP A 145 8.56 -4.32 21.55
N ASP A 146 8.37 -4.05 20.26
CA ASP A 146 7.24 -3.27 19.77
C ASP A 146 5.98 -4.12 19.52
N THR A 147 6.12 -5.44 19.40
CA THR A 147 5.01 -6.35 19.09
C THR A 147 3.89 -6.29 20.13
N PRO A 148 4.13 -6.33 21.47
CA PRO A 148 3.07 -6.21 22.47
C PRO A 148 2.28 -4.91 22.35
N ARG A 149 2.95 -3.78 22.21
CA ARG A 149 2.32 -2.46 22.05
C ARG A 149 1.43 -2.40 20.80
N VAL A 150 1.94 -2.87 19.67
CA VAL A 150 1.19 -2.89 18.40
C VAL A 150 -0.06 -3.76 18.54
N ARG A 151 0.06 -4.93 19.15
CA ARG A 151 -1.05 -5.85 19.43
C ARG A 151 -2.13 -5.18 20.27
N GLU A 152 -1.76 -4.52 21.37
CA GLU A 152 -2.70 -3.82 22.25
C GLU A 152 -3.46 -2.71 21.51
N LEU A 153 -2.76 -1.93 20.67
CA LEU A 153 -3.37 -0.90 19.84
C LEU A 153 -4.33 -1.46 18.80
N MET A 154 -4.01 -2.62 18.21
CA MET A 154 -4.90 -3.29 17.26
C MET A 154 -6.16 -3.82 17.95
N VAL A 155 -6.01 -4.46 19.12
CA VAL A 155 -7.15 -4.93 19.96
C VAL A 155 -8.05 -3.74 20.30
N LYS A 156 -7.47 -2.64 20.79
CA LYS A 156 -8.21 -1.42 21.14
C LYS A 156 -8.96 -0.86 19.91
N ALA A 157 -8.32 -0.80 18.76
CA ALA A 157 -8.96 -0.30 17.52
C ALA A 157 -10.21 -1.11 17.15
N ILE A 158 -10.12 -2.44 17.19
CA ILE A 158 -11.27 -3.32 16.93
C ILE A 158 -12.38 -3.14 17.97
N GLN A 159 -12.03 -3.00 19.26
CA GLN A 159 -13.00 -2.76 20.34
C GLN A 159 -13.70 -1.40 20.20
N GLU A 160 -13.02 -0.40 19.63
CA GLU A 160 -13.59 0.91 19.28
C GLU A 160 -14.44 0.89 17.99
N GLY A 161 -14.63 -0.28 17.37
CA GLY A 161 -15.41 -0.42 16.13
C GLY A 161 -14.65 -0.04 14.85
N LYS A 162 -13.32 0.15 14.91
CA LYS A 162 -12.48 0.48 13.75
C LYS A 162 -11.98 -0.79 13.06
N ASN A 163 -11.77 -0.69 11.76
CA ASN A 163 -11.12 -1.75 10.98
C ASN A 163 -9.60 -1.68 11.16
N VAL A 164 -8.93 -2.82 11.20
CA VAL A 164 -7.47 -2.90 11.23
C VAL A 164 -6.97 -3.54 9.94
N VAL A 165 -6.14 -2.80 9.20
CA VAL A 165 -5.60 -3.26 7.91
C VAL A 165 -4.09 -3.36 7.98
N MET A 166 -3.56 -4.48 7.52
CA MET A 166 -2.13 -4.77 7.57
C MET A 166 -1.63 -5.49 6.32
N ALA A 167 -0.37 -5.24 5.98
CA ALA A 167 0.37 -5.97 4.97
C ALA A 167 1.55 -6.67 5.67
N PRO A 168 1.37 -7.91 6.16
CA PRO A 168 2.34 -8.58 7.02
C PRO A 168 3.54 -9.17 6.27
N GLU A 169 3.71 -8.88 4.98
CA GLU A 169 4.82 -9.39 4.19
C GLU A 169 6.19 -9.04 4.78
N THR A 170 7.09 -10.02 4.78
CA THR A 170 8.49 -9.80 5.16
C THR A 170 9.23 -9.06 4.06
N PRO A 171 10.12 -8.10 4.38
CA PRO A 171 10.99 -7.48 3.40
C PRO A 171 12.13 -8.42 2.96
N GLU A 172 12.46 -9.39 3.81
CA GLU A 172 13.58 -10.31 3.61
C GLU A 172 13.12 -11.52 2.83
N THR A 173 13.18 -11.45 1.51
CA THR A 173 12.89 -12.61 0.66
C THR A 173 13.63 -12.47 -0.67
N THR A 174 13.87 -13.60 -1.30
CA THR A 174 14.39 -13.68 -2.67
C THR A 174 13.31 -13.42 -3.72
N LEU A 175 12.05 -13.36 -3.30
CA LEU A 175 10.92 -13.15 -4.19
C LEU A 175 10.74 -11.67 -4.50
N ARG A 176 10.77 -11.31 -5.77
CA ARG A 176 10.50 -9.95 -6.23
C ARG A 176 9.05 -9.56 -5.92
N ARG A 177 8.83 -8.33 -5.48
CA ARG A 177 7.47 -7.81 -5.25
C ARG A 177 6.63 -7.90 -6.52
N GLY A 178 5.42 -8.45 -6.37
CA GLY A 178 4.48 -8.59 -7.47
C GLY A 178 4.63 -9.84 -8.33
N THR A 179 5.66 -10.67 -8.12
CA THR A 179 5.77 -11.98 -8.79
C THR A 179 5.14 -13.12 -7.99
N GLY A 180 4.84 -12.87 -6.72
CA GLY A 180 4.18 -13.78 -5.78
C GLY A 180 3.97 -13.08 -4.45
N VAL A 181 3.31 -13.75 -3.52
CA VAL A 181 3.06 -13.26 -2.16
C VAL A 181 4.19 -13.71 -1.24
N ARG A 182 4.85 -12.75 -0.62
CA ARG A 182 5.95 -12.99 0.31
C ARG A 182 5.45 -13.61 1.61
N ARG A 183 6.37 -14.19 2.37
CA ARG A 183 6.04 -14.78 3.68
C ARG A 183 5.41 -13.73 4.60
N PHE A 184 4.36 -14.13 5.32
CA PHE A 184 3.69 -13.29 6.31
C PHE A 184 4.31 -13.43 7.69
N ARG A 185 4.35 -12.34 8.44
CA ARG A 185 4.83 -12.31 9.83
C ARG A 185 3.68 -12.56 10.78
N GLY A 186 3.73 -13.66 11.52
CA GLY A 186 2.71 -14.01 12.50
C GLY A 186 2.54 -12.99 13.63
N GLY A 187 3.58 -12.22 13.99
CA GLY A 187 3.50 -11.26 15.08
C GLY A 187 2.47 -10.12 14.88
N LEU A 188 2.13 -9.76 13.64
CA LEU A 188 1.06 -8.82 13.35
C LEU A 188 -0.35 -9.45 13.45
N LEU A 189 -0.43 -10.78 13.48
CA LEU A 189 -1.69 -11.51 13.53
C LEU A 189 -2.09 -11.88 14.96
N ASP A 190 -1.20 -11.67 15.94
CA ASP A 190 -1.41 -11.98 17.36
C ASP A 190 -2.72 -11.39 17.92
N ALA A 191 -3.06 -10.17 17.53
CA ALA A 191 -4.28 -9.51 18.00
C ALA A 191 -5.54 -10.29 17.62
N ALA A 192 -5.61 -10.79 16.40
CA ALA A 192 -6.75 -11.56 15.91
C ALA A 192 -6.85 -12.93 16.59
N VAL A 193 -5.71 -13.60 16.78
CA VAL A 193 -5.65 -14.89 17.51
C VAL A 193 -6.15 -14.73 18.94
N ILE A 194 -5.65 -13.73 19.69
CA ILE A 194 -6.06 -13.49 21.08
C ILE A 194 -7.55 -13.13 21.20
N MET A 195 -8.06 -12.37 20.22
CA MET A 195 -9.47 -11.99 20.18
C MET A 195 -10.38 -13.10 19.64
N GLN A 196 -9.83 -14.22 19.17
CA GLN A 196 -10.57 -15.29 18.47
C GLN A 196 -11.44 -14.70 17.33
N LYS A 197 -10.87 -13.73 16.60
CA LYS A 197 -11.57 -13.02 15.55
C LYS A 197 -11.00 -13.40 14.18
N PRO A 198 -11.86 -13.77 13.21
CA PRO A 198 -11.39 -14.15 11.87
C PRO A 198 -10.75 -12.97 11.16
N ILE A 199 -9.78 -13.27 10.30
CA ILE A 199 -9.10 -12.30 9.45
C ILE A 199 -9.62 -12.43 8.01
N HIS A 200 -10.14 -11.33 7.48
CA HIS A 200 -10.44 -11.19 6.07
C HIS A 200 -9.15 -10.93 5.29
N TYR A 201 -9.15 -11.27 4.01
CA TYR A 201 -7.99 -11.06 3.17
C TYR A 201 -8.37 -10.59 1.78
N MET A 202 -7.45 -9.85 1.17
CA MET A 202 -7.55 -9.36 -0.20
C MET A 202 -6.20 -9.44 -0.89
N SER A 203 -6.20 -9.42 -2.21
CA SER A 203 -5.00 -9.22 -3.00
C SER A 203 -5.04 -7.92 -3.78
N PHE A 204 -3.87 -7.29 -3.94
CA PHE A 204 -3.66 -6.24 -4.92
C PHE A 204 -2.87 -6.78 -6.08
N THR A 205 -3.31 -6.47 -7.29
CA THR A 205 -2.53 -6.62 -8.52
C THR A 205 -2.61 -5.34 -9.34
N TYR A 206 -1.72 -5.20 -10.32
CA TYR A 206 -1.58 -3.97 -11.09
C TYR A 206 -1.56 -4.26 -12.57
N ARG A 207 -2.12 -3.33 -13.36
CA ARG A 207 -2.03 -3.33 -14.82
C ARG A 207 -1.62 -1.98 -15.35
N THR A 208 -0.80 -1.98 -16.38
CA THR A 208 -0.48 -0.81 -17.20
C THR A 208 -1.23 -0.89 -18.52
N PRO A 209 -1.48 0.26 -19.20
CA PRO A 209 -2.13 0.24 -20.50
C PRO A 209 -1.31 -0.51 -21.53
N GLN A 210 -1.99 -1.09 -22.51
CA GLN A 210 -1.35 -1.75 -23.63
C GLN A 210 -0.36 -0.82 -24.36
N GLY A 211 0.82 -1.32 -24.68
CA GLY A 211 1.89 -0.54 -25.31
C GLY A 211 2.78 0.25 -24.35
N TYR A 212 2.52 0.14 -23.04
CA TYR A 212 3.39 0.68 -21.99
C TYR A 212 4.19 -0.43 -21.30
N PRO A 213 5.30 -0.07 -20.61
CA PRO A 213 6.06 -1.07 -19.87
C PRO A 213 5.21 -1.80 -18.83
N PRO A 214 5.52 -3.09 -18.52
CA PRO A 214 4.76 -3.86 -17.56
C PRO A 214 4.82 -3.24 -16.16
N PRO A 215 3.81 -3.52 -15.30
CA PRO A 215 3.72 -2.98 -13.95
C PRO A 215 4.99 -3.21 -13.12
N SER A 216 5.59 -4.37 -13.25
CA SER A 216 6.83 -4.74 -12.54
C SER A 216 8.01 -3.79 -12.79
N LYS A 217 8.04 -3.10 -13.94
CA LYS A 217 9.11 -2.14 -14.30
C LYS A 217 8.80 -0.69 -13.97
N VAL A 218 7.51 -0.33 -13.84
CA VAL A 218 7.09 1.08 -13.68
C VAL A 218 6.43 1.37 -12.35
N LEU A 219 5.77 0.38 -11.76
CA LEU A 219 4.98 0.58 -10.53
C LEU A 219 5.71 0.08 -9.28
N VAL A 220 6.61 -0.88 -9.41
CA VAL A 220 7.37 -1.42 -8.28
C VAL A 220 8.64 -0.62 -8.09
N PHE A 221 8.78 -0.02 -6.93
CA PHE A 221 10.01 0.64 -6.50
C PHE A 221 10.71 -0.23 -5.45
N GLY A 222 11.92 -0.55 -5.73
CA GLY A 222 12.80 -1.26 -4.80
C GLY A 222 14.24 -0.77 -4.94
N PRO A 223 15.03 -0.90 -3.90
CA PRO A 223 14.66 -1.22 -2.52
C PRO A 223 13.93 -0.04 -1.86
N ASN A 224 13.11 -0.30 -0.84
CA ASN A 224 12.46 0.78 -0.13
C ASN A 224 13.49 1.54 0.74
N PRO A 225 13.89 2.78 0.37
CA PRO A 225 14.93 3.52 1.09
C PRO A 225 14.49 3.94 2.51
N PHE A 226 13.17 3.87 2.81
CA PHE A 226 12.61 4.22 4.10
C PHE A 226 12.57 3.04 5.07
N LEU A 227 12.96 1.84 4.63
CA LEU A 227 12.94 0.62 5.41
C LEU A 227 14.33 -0.02 5.46
N PRO A 228 15.27 0.57 6.23
CA PRO A 228 16.57 -0.05 6.44
C PRO A 228 16.40 -1.41 7.13
N THR A 229 17.24 -2.36 6.79
CA THR A 229 17.36 -3.62 7.52
C THR A 229 17.76 -3.37 8.98
N ARG A 230 17.74 -4.45 9.78
CA ARG A 230 18.12 -4.43 11.20
C ARG A 230 19.44 -3.69 11.47
N ASP A 231 20.35 -3.67 10.48
CA ASP A 231 21.68 -3.04 10.53
C ASP A 231 21.72 -1.65 9.86
N GLY A 232 20.56 -1.07 9.53
CA GLY A 232 20.48 0.20 8.83
C GLY A 232 20.88 0.14 7.35
N LYS A 233 21.17 -1.06 6.82
CA LYS A 233 21.54 -1.28 5.42
C LYS A 233 20.43 -2.03 4.67
N ILE A 234 20.23 -1.68 3.42
CA ILE A 234 19.34 -2.44 2.52
C ILE A 234 20.11 -3.68 2.07
N PRO A 235 19.52 -4.88 2.12
CA PRO A 235 20.21 -6.10 1.66
C PRO A 235 20.66 -5.94 0.20
N GLU A 236 21.88 -6.34 -0.08
CA GLU A 236 22.43 -6.32 -1.46
C GLU A 236 21.60 -7.17 -2.42
N SER A 237 20.95 -8.24 -1.91
CA SER A 237 20.01 -9.06 -2.65
C SER A 237 18.80 -8.26 -3.16
N GLU A 238 18.29 -7.28 -2.41
CA GLU A 238 17.22 -6.39 -2.89
C GLU A 238 17.71 -5.46 -3.99
N TYR A 239 18.95 -4.93 -3.90
CA TYR A 239 19.54 -4.11 -4.97
C TYR A 239 19.76 -4.88 -6.26
N LYS A 240 20.11 -6.16 -6.19
CA LYS A 240 20.29 -7.01 -7.38
C LYS A 240 18.98 -7.35 -8.06
N MET A 241 17.89 -7.36 -7.31
CA MET A 241 16.57 -7.77 -7.79
C MET A 241 15.84 -6.65 -8.54
N TYR A 242 16.17 -5.39 -8.25
CA TYR A 242 15.53 -4.23 -8.85
C TYR A 242 16.53 -3.40 -9.66
N GLU A 243 16.05 -2.78 -10.75
CA GLU A 243 16.87 -1.82 -11.50
C GLU A 243 17.31 -0.68 -10.56
N ARG A 244 18.59 -0.34 -10.56
CA ARG A 244 19.11 0.81 -9.81
C ARG A 244 18.51 2.09 -10.38
N GLN A 245 17.51 2.63 -9.70
CA GLN A 245 16.91 3.92 -10.04
C GLN A 245 16.63 4.73 -8.78
N THR A 246 16.72 6.03 -8.88
CA THR A 246 16.32 6.92 -7.78
C THR A 246 14.80 6.94 -7.67
N PHE A 247 14.29 7.30 -6.47
CA PHE A 247 12.85 7.47 -6.29
C PHE A 247 12.26 8.48 -7.28
N MET A 248 12.97 9.56 -7.58
CA MET A 248 12.52 10.57 -8.55
C MET A 248 12.42 10.00 -9.97
N GLN A 249 13.40 9.20 -10.40
CA GLN A 249 13.32 8.53 -11.70
C GLN A 249 12.15 7.57 -11.80
N HIS A 250 11.91 6.79 -10.74
CA HIS A 250 10.74 5.91 -10.64
C HIS A 250 9.44 6.72 -10.68
N LEU A 251 9.32 7.77 -9.87
CA LEU A 251 8.14 8.62 -9.80
C LEU A 251 7.81 9.25 -11.16
N LEU A 252 8.81 9.78 -11.86
CA LEU A 252 8.60 10.38 -13.19
C LEU A 252 8.16 9.34 -14.24
N LYS A 253 8.68 8.09 -14.18
CA LYS A 253 8.22 7.00 -15.05
C LYS A 253 6.74 6.67 -14.77
N LEU A 254 6.35 6.57 -13.50
CA LEU A 254 4.97 6.33 -13.11
C LEU A 254 4.05 7.47 -13.57
N LEU A 255 4.42 8.71 -13.31
CA LEU A 255 3.62 9.89 -13.68
C LEU A 255 3.49 10.08 -15.19
N ALA A 256 4.41 9.53 -15.99
CA ALA A 256 4.34 9.54 -17.45
C ALA A 256 3.29 8.59 -18.02
N LEU A 257 2.84 7.58 -17.27
CA LEU A 257 1.76 6.69 -17.71
C LEU A 257 0.45 7.47 -17.92
N PRO A 258 -0.40 7.13 -18.91
CA PRO A 258 -1.73 7.75 -19.04
C PRO A 258 -2.60 7.43 -17.81
N TYR A 259 -2.55 6.20 -17.36
CA TYR A 259 -3.15 5.67 -16.13
C TYR A 259 -2.49 4.34 -15.78
N PHE A 260 -2.79 3.83 -14.60
CA PHE A 260 -2.59 2.43 -14.24
C PHE A 260 -3.77 1.94 -13.41
N GLU A 261 -4.00 0.63 -13.43
CA GLU A 261 -5.09 0.02 -12.69
C GLU A 261 -4.56 -0.68 -11.46
N VAL A 262 -5.27 -0.48 -10.34
CA VAL A 262 -5.12 -1.23 -9.10
C VAL A 262 -6.35 -2.10 -8.97
N ILE A 263 -6.17 -3.40 -9.05
CA ILE A 263 -7.23 -4.39 -8.95
C ILE A 263 -7.12 -5.00 -7.56
N ALA A 264 -8.13 -4.71 -6.74
CA ALA A 264 -8.29 -5.26 -5.40
C ALA A 264 -9.29 -6.42 -5.47
N THR A 265 -8.90 -7.62 -5.08
CA THR A 265 -9.76 -8.80 -5.02
C THR A 265 -9.97 -9.19 -3.58
N CYS A 266 -11.19 -9.01 -3.05
CA CYS A 266 -11.60 -9.44 -1.71
C CYS A 266 -12.07 -10.88 -1.74
N ALA A 267 -11.58 -11.69 -0.82
CA ALA A 267 -12.09 -13.04 -0.60
C ALA A 267 -13.45 -13.00 0.13
N PRO A 268 -14.37 -13.91 -0.18
CA PRO A 268 -15.68 -13.95 0.47
C PRO A 268 -15.60 -14.45 1.91
N GLU A 269 -14.71 -15.41 2.20
CA GLU A 269 -14.64 -16.10 3.50
C GLU A 269 -13.36 -15.73 4.24
N PRO A 270 -13.45 -15.32 5.52
CA PRO A 270 -12.27 -15.05 6.35
C PRO A 270 -11.63 -16.34 6.88
N ILE A 271 -10.44 -16.22 7.44
CA ILE A 271 -9.70 -17.32 8.07
C ILE A 271 -9.58 -17.09 9.56
N LEU A 272 -9.86 -18.14 10.35
CA LEU A 272 -9.62 -18.23 11.78
C LEU A 272 -8.64 -19.35 12.06
N ALA A 273 -7.73 -19.14 13.02
CA ALA A 273 -6.85 -20.17 13.56
C ALA A 273 -6.44 -19.80 14.99
N ASP A 274 -6.06 -20.80 15.77
CA ASP A 274 -5.66 -20.64 17.17
C ASP A 274 -4.16 -20.34 17.32
N ASP A 275 -3.38 -20.60 16.27
CA ASP A 275 -1.95 -20.31 16.22
C ASP A 275 -1.61 -19.28 15.16
N ARG A 276 -0.78 -18.31 15.52
CA ARG A 276 -0.39 -17.19 14.62
C ARG A 276 0.50 -17.60 13.46
N ILE A 277 1.26 -18.71 13.57
CA ILE A 277 2.15 -19.19 12.51
C ILE A 277 1.30 -19.90 11.48
N ASP A 278 0.43 -20.83 11.91
CA ASP A 278 -0.56 -21.47 11.05
C ASP A 278 -1.43 -20.45 10.35
N LEU A 279 -1.92 -19.44 11.08
CA LEU A 279 -2.73 -18.36 10.52
C LEU A 279 -1.96 -17.57 9.43
N ALA A 280 -0.68 -17.27 9.67
CA ALA A 280 0.16 -16.56 8.71
C ALA A 280 0.37 -17.35 7.41
N ASP A 281 0.64 -18.64 7.53
CA ASP A 281 0.87 -19.52 6.37
C ASP A 281 -0.42 -19.71 5.56
N ARG A 282 -1.55 -19.97 6.23
CA ARG A 282 -2.87 -20.11 5.59
C ARG A 282 -3.32 -18.82 4.90
N LEU A 283 -3.14 -17.66 5.54
CA LEU A 283 -3.47 -16.36 4.95
C LEU A 283 -2.58 -16.05 3.74
N ARG A 284 -1.28 -16.32 3.82
CA ARG A 284 -0.37 -16.13 2.70
C ARG A 284 -0.81 -16.96 1.48
N GLU A 285 -1.08 -18.25 1.68
CA GLU A 285 -1.55 -19.14 0.62
C GLU A 285 -2.90 -18.71 0.05
N ALA A 286 -3.79 -18.24 0.92
CA ALA A 286 -5.10 -17.76 0.52
C ALA A 286 -5.01 -16.47 -0.33
N VAL A 287 -4.16 -15.53 0.08
CA VAL A 287 -3.89 -14.31 -0.71
C VAL A 287 -3.24 -14.67 -2.05
N GLU A 288 -2.29 -15.63 -2.06
CA GLU A 288 -1.61 -16.05 -3.29
C GLU A 288 -2.58 -16.70 -4.29
N ARG A 289 -3.58 -17.47 -3.83
CA ARG A 289 -4.61 -18.07 -4.71
C ARG A 289 -5.46 -17.05 -5.45
N ILE A 290 -5.70 -15.88 -4.85
CA ILE A 290 -6.51 -14.80 -5.47
C ILE A 290 -5.65 -13.70 -6.09
N PHE A 291 -4.33 -13.81 -5.99
CA PHE A 291 -3.38 -12.85 -6.53
C PHE A 291 -3.04 -13.19 -7.98
N THR A 292 -2.97 -12.17 -8.83
CA THR A 292 -2.44 -12.30 -10.19
C THR A 292 -1.08 -11.62 -10.23
N PRO A 293 0.01 -12.36 -10.53
CA PRO A 293 1.35 -11.79 -10.65
C PRO A 293 1.40 -10.65 -11.67
N ILE A 294 2.22 -9.66 -11.39
CA ILE A 294 2.51 -8.55 -12.31
C ILE A 294 3.81 -8.84 -13.06
N GLU A 295 3.75 -8.88 -14.36
CA GLU A 295 4.90 -9.11 -15.25
C GLU A 295 5.40 -7.80 -15.86
#